data_eaf7b49608bba5a6787a9ec4774453b4
#
_entry.id   eaf7b49608bba5a6787a9ec4774453b4
#
_cell.length_a   1.000
_cell.length_b   1.000
_cell.length_c   1.000
_cell.angle_alpha   90.00
_cell.angle_beta   90.00
_cell.angle_gamma   90.00
#
_symmetry.space_group_name_H-M   'P 1'
#
loop_
_entity.id
_entity.type
_entity.pdbx_description
1 polymer ?
#
loop_
_entity_poly.entity_id
_entity_poly.type
_entity_poly.pdbx_seq_one_letter_code
_entity_poly.pdbx_strand_id
1 'polypeptide(L)'
;MAIYKNGSYAFDINAITEGNYQSSFIFSTQDINTAKLIFYLRKDGIPLPLSAVTGKVILVPSSGKQRIRDVTIVDPLKGIAEYVLDEDEIKMYGKFNCQLILKYTNGQSLSAHKFGFEISQSLADQNIAPLAEYYVDDFESLKALIIAMYDEETAMLDELKAKFSDLDRIETKEGAQEKADAAEANAKAYTDEHAAKTDNPH
;
A
#
# COMPACT_ATOMS: atom_id res chain seq x y z
N MET A 1 11.62 3.75 30.37
CA MET A 1 12.76 4.28 29.57
C MET A 1 13.00 3.27 28.45
N ALA A 2 12.97 3.68 27.21
CA ALA A 2 13.29 2.76 26.10
C ALA A 2 14.80 2.53 26.03
N ILE A 3 15.22 1.26 25.87
CA ILE A 3 16.61 0.86 25.76
C ILE A 3 16.91 0.59 24.30
N TYR A 4 17.98 1.19 23.77
CA TYR A 4 18.37 1.01 22.38
C TYR A 4 19.83 0.57 22.26
N LYS A 5 20.08 -0.28 21.27
CA LYS A 5 21.41 -0.64 20.79
C LYS A 5 21.73 0.30 19.61
N ASN A 6 22.62 1.24 19.81
CA ASN A 6 22.84 2.34 18.89
C ASN A 6 23.99 2.06 17.94
N GLY A 7 23.75 2.23 16.64
CA GLY A 7 24.77 2.35 15.61
C GLY A 7 24.84 3.80 15.15
N SER A 8 25.99 4.46 15.34
CA SER A 8 26.13 5.88 15.06
C SER A 8 27.01 6.16 13.85
N TYR A 9 26.55 7.06 12.98
CA TYR A 9 27.30 7.56 11.83
C TYR A 9 27.47 9.07 11.93
N ALA A 10 28.68 9.55 11.64
CA ALA A 10 28.96 10.97 11.50
C ALA A 10 29.30 11.25 10.03
N PHE A 11 28.42 11.95 9.33
CA PHE A 11 28.62 12.32 7.93
C PHE A 11 28.98 13.79 7.81
N ASP A 12 30.13 14.07 7.19
CA ASP A 12 30.43 15.42 6.72
C ASP A 12 30.13 15.49 5.23
N ILE A 13 29.02 16.12 4.90
CA ILE A 13 28.44 16.10 3.54
C ILE A 13 29.16 17.14 2.69
N ASN A 14 30.09 16.68 1.87
CA ASN A 14 30.78 17.47 0.87
C ASN A 14 30.95 16.68 -0.44
N ALA A 15 31.28 17.35 -1.52
CA ALA A 15 31.45 16.72 -2.83
C ALA A 15 32.83 16.09 -3.06
N ILE A 16 33.74 16.23 -2.11
CA ILE A 16 35.17 15.88 -2.28
C ILE A 16 35.45 14.44 -1.82
N THR A 17 34.71 13.96 -0.84
CA THR A 17 34.89 12.61 -0.28
C THR A 17 33.63 11.79 -0.42
N GLU A 18 33.57 10.88 -1.38
CA GLU A 18 32.65 9.74 -1.32
C GLU A 18 33.13 8.77 -0.25
N GLY A 19 32.80 9.02 1.02
CA GLY A 19 33.05 8.09 2.09
C GLY A 19 32.10 6.90 1.99
N ASN A 20 32.63 5.70 1.81
CA ASN A 20 31.89 4.48 2.07
C ASN A 20 32.10 4.11 3.55
N TYR A 21 31.17 4.51 4.40
CA TYR A 21 31.24 4.27 5.84
C TYR A 21 30.78 2.84 6.14
N GLN A 22 31.70 1.89 6.01
CA GLN A 22 31.48 0.54 6.53
C GLN A 22 31.64 0.59 8.05
N SER A 23 30.58 0.36 8.78
CA SER A 23 30.67 0.29 10.24
C SER A 23 31.07 -1.10 10.70
N SER A 24 31.72 -1.15 11.86
CA SER A 24 32.06 -2.38 12.56
C SER A 24 30.95 -2.85 13.53
N PHE A 25 29.81 -2.14 13.62
CA PHE A 25 28.75 -2.59 14.53
C PHE A 25 27.80 -3.56 13.85
N ILE A 26 27.39 -4.52 14.64
CA ILE A 26 26.54 -5.63 14.24
C ILE A 26 25.32 -5.62 15.15
N PHE A 27 24.13 -5.63 14.55
CA PHE A 27 22.88 -5.91 15.22
C PHE A 27 22.63 -7.42 15.23
N SER A 28 21.71 -7.87 16.05
CA SER A 28 21.22 -9.25 16.06
C SER A 28 19.77 -9.29 15.61
N THR A 29 19.31 -10.38 15.01
CA THR A 29 17.90 -10.62 14.69
C THR A 29 16.97 -10.55 15.92
N GLN A 30 17.53 -10.64 17.13
CA GLN A 30 16.77 -10.48 18.40
C GLN A 30 16.69 -9.01 18.89
N ASP A 31 17.35 -8.07 18.23
CA ASP A 31 17.32 -6.64 18.59
C ASP A 31 16.01 -5.97 18.09
N ILE A 32 14.86 -6.61 18.31
CA ILE A 32 13.54 -6.16 17.84
C ILE A 32 13.16 -4.84 18.51
N ASN A 33 12.86 -3.81 17.70
CA ASN A 33 12.54 -2.46 18.15
C ASN A 33 13.60 -1.77 19.03
N THR A 34 14.83 -2.32 19.07
CA THR A 34 15.95 -1.79 19.86
C THR A 34 17.14 -1.41 19.01
N ALA A 35 17.27 -1.94 17.78
CA ALA A 35 18.33 -1.58 16.85
C ALA A 35 18.08 -0.19 16.28
N LYS A 36 18.93 0.79 16.66
CA LYS A 36 18.76 2.19 16.28
C LYS A 36 19.98 2.71 15.55
N LEU A 37 19.76 3.35 14.42
CA LEU A 37 20.75 4.11 13.66
C LEU A 37 20.64 5.59 14.05
N ILE A 38 21.78 6.21 14.38
CA ILE A 38 21.87 7.63 14.70
C ILE A 38 22.79 8.29 13.68
N PHE A 39 22.30 9.37 13.07
CA PHE A 39 23.02 10.12 12.05
C PHE A 39 23.38 11.51 12.58
N TYR A 40 24.67 11.80 12.69
CA TYR A 40 25.20 13.12 12.96
C TYR A 40 25.60 13.76 11.64
N LEU A 41 24.81 14.73 11.19
CA LEU A 41 24.97 15.34 9.87
C LEU A 41 25.68 16.68 9.99
N ARG A 42 26.75 16.82 9.24
CA ARG A 42 27.59 18.03 9.19
C ARG A 42 27.81 18.43 7.73
N LYS A 43 28.13 19.69 7.55
CA LYS A 43 28.66 20.20 6.29
C LYS A 43 29.86 21.08 6.59
N ASP A 44 31.01 20.73 6.03
CA ASP A 44 32.29 21.40 6.28
C ASP A 44 32.60 21.51 7.77
N GLY A 45 32.38 20.41 8.52
CA GLY A 45 32.60 20.33 9.97
C GLY A 45 31.53 20.97 10.86
N ILE A 46 30.59 21.74 10.30
CA ILE A 46 29.53 22.43 11.02
C ILE A 46 28.24 21.60 11.00
N PRO A 47 27.48 21.51 12.12
CA PRO A 47 26.20 20.82 12.14
C PRO A 47 25.26 21.32 11.02
N LEU A 48 24.67 20.40 10.27
CA LEU A 48 23.75 20.71 9.18
C LEU A 48 22.36 21.02 9.75
N PRO A 49 21.78 22.22 9.50
CA PRO A 49 20.44 22.53 9.99
C PRO A 49 19.37 21.67 9.29
N LEU A 50 18.51 21.01 10.09
CA LEU A 50 17.46 20.12 9.61
C LEU A 50 16.03 20.65 9.87
N SER A 51 15.87 21.93 10.16
CA SER A 51 14.56 22.52 10.58
C SER A 51 13.48 22.47 9.48
N ALA A 52 13.87 22.36 8.22
CA ALA A 52 12.94 22.30 7.09
C ALA A 52 13.28 21.12 6.17
N VAL A 53 13.57 19.97 6.78
CA VAL A 53 14.07 18.77 6.10
C VAL A 53 13.20 17.58 6.41
N THR A 54 12.90 16.77 5.40
CA THR A 54 12.44 15.39 5.55
C THR A 54 13.57 14.46 5.16
N GLY A 55 13.88 13.48 6.00
CA GLY A 55 14.94 12.51 5.74
C GLY A 55 14.36 11.15 5.39
N LYS A 56 14.97 10.48 4.41
CA LYS A 56 14.68 9.08 4.06
C LYS A 56 15.94 8.26 4.08
N VAL A 57 15.90 7.10 4.73
CA VAL A 57 16.95 6.10 4.64
C VAL A 57 16.55 5.04 3.62
N ILE A 58 17.48 4.71 2.74
CA ILE A 58 17.37 3.61 1.80
C ILE A 58 18.19 2.46 2.38
N LEU A 59 17.55 1.31 2.56
CA LEU A 59 18.13 0.08 3.08
C LEU A 59 18.14 -0.96 1.96
N VAL A 60 19.31 -1.52 1.65
CA VAL A 60 19.47 -2.55 0.63
C VAL A 60 20.14 -3.76 1.30
N PRO A 61 19.34 -4.71 1.82
CA PRO A 61 19.88 -5.94 2.36
C PRO A 61 20.50 -6.80 1.26
N SER A 62 21.51 -7.60 1.60
CA SER A 62 22.16 -8.53 0.66
C SER A 62 21.22 -9.65 0.17
N SER A 63 20.17 -9.94 0.92
CA SER A 63 19.22 -11.04 0.71
C SER A 63 17.84 -10.61 0.27
N GLY A 64 17.55 -9.31 0.08
CA GLY A 64 16.19 -8.84 -0.11
C GLY A 64 16.04 -7.61 -1.00
N LYS A 65 14.81 -7.14 -1.10
CA LYS A 65 14.44 -5.95 -1.87
C LYS A 65 14.79 -4.67 -1.10
N GLN A 66 15.14 -3.63 -1.84
CA GLN A 66 15.34 -2.28 -1.32
C GLN A 66 14.10 -1.81 -0.53
N ARG A 67 14.35 -1.19 0.62
CA ARG A 67 13.34 -0.53 1.45
C ARG A 67 13.67 0.95 1.60
N ILE A 68 12.65 1.79 1.62
CA ILE A 68 12.78 3.24 1.83
C ILE A 68 11.94 3.58 3.04
N ARG A 69 12.58 4.21 4.04
CA ARG A 69 11.96 4.56 5.31
C ARG A 69 12.19 6.02 5.66
N ASP A 70 11.25 6.61 6.37
CA ASP A 70 11.41 7.95 6.90
C ASP A 70 12.27 7.93 8.16
N VAL A 71 13.17 8.88 8.31
CA VAL A 71 13.95 9.07 9.53
C VAL A 71 13.34 10.17 10.39
N THR A 72 13.50 10.03 11.69
CA THR A 72 13.03 11.04 12.66
C THR A 72 14.13 12.06 12.89
N ILE A 73 13.82 13.35 12.70
CA ILE A 73 14.73 14.44 13.08
C ILE A 73 14.60 14.68 14.59
N VAL A 74 15.67 14.43 15.33
CA VAL A 74 15.68 14.52 16.81
C VAL A 74 16.17 15.88 17.28
N ASP A 75 17.28 16.36 16.71
CA ASP A 75 17.82 17.69 17.01
C ASP A 75 18.14 18.42 15.70
N PRO A 76 17.21 19.26 15.23
CA PRO A 76 17.37 19.94 13.95
C PRO A 76 18.51 20.98 13.97
N LEU A 77 18.90 21.50 15.13
CA LEU A 77 19.99 22.47 15.23
C LEU A 77 21.36 21.80 15.24
N LYS A 78 21.47 20.61 15.85
CA LYS A 78 22.70 19.84 15.90
C LYS A 78 22.86 18.87 14.72
N GLY A 79 21.87 18.83 13.80
CA GLY A 79 21.93 17.96 12.65
C GLY A 79 21.79 16.47 13.01
N ILE A 80 20.92 16.12 13.96
CA ILE A 80 20.77 14.74 14.44
C ILE A 80 19.45 14.17 13.94
N ALA A 81 19.57 13.02 13.28
CA ALA A 81 18.43 12.20 12.85
C ALA A 81 18.59 10.75 13.33
N GLU A 82 17.48 10.05 13.52
CA GLU A 82 17.46 8.68 14.01
C GLU A 82 16.51 7.81 13.18
N TYR A 83 16.83 6.52 13.12
CA TYR A 83 15.94 5.51 12.58
C TYR A 83 16.02 4.23 13.43
N VAL A 84 14.91 3.68 13.83
CA VAL A 84 14.82 2.39 14.52
C VAL A 84 14.39 1.35 13.48
N LEU A 85 15.16 0.28 13.37
CA LEU A 85 14.87 -0.81 12.45
C LEU A 85 13.55 -1.49 12.82
N ASP A 86 12.70 -1.70 11.84
CA ASP A 86 11.45 -2.43 11.98
C ASP A 86 11.68 -3.91 12.26
N GLU A 87 10.67 -4.59 12.80
CA GLU A 87 10.71 -6.02 13.06
C GLU A 87 11.02 -6.85 11.81
N ASP A 88 10.46 -6.46 10.66
CA ASP A 88 10.74 -7.12 9.38
C ASP A 88 12.16 -6.91 8.87
N GLU A 89 12.75 -5.76 9.19
CA GLU A 89 14.10 -5.41 8.77
C GLU A 89 15.14 -6.12 9.61
N ILE A 90 14.91 -6.22 10.92
CA ILE A 90 15.84 -6.89 11.83
C ILE A 90 15.90 -8.42 11.59
N LYS A 91 14.85 -9.02 11.04
CA LYS A 91 14.83 -10.43 10.65
C LYS A 91 15.63 -10.73 9.38
N MET A 92 15.97 -9.71 8.58
CA MET A 92 16.82 -9.86 7.39
C MET A 92 18.28 -9.85 7.79
N TYR A 93 18.82 -11.01 8.10
CA TYR A 93 20.26 -11.11 8.44
C TYR A 93 21.16 -10.93 7.22
N GLY A 94 22.41 -10.51 7.48
CA GLY A 94 23.43 -10.24 6.50
C GLY A 94 23.82 -8.77 6.43
N LYS A 95 24.53 -8.40 5.38
CA LYS A 95 25.02 -7.03 5.17
C LYS A 95 23.98 -6.15 4.55
N PHE A 96 23.88 -4.93 5.05
CA PHE A 96 23.06 -3.85 4.50
C PHE A 96 23.95 -2.79 3.87
N ASN A 97 23.60 -2.38 2.65
CA ASN A 97 24.11 -1.18 1.99
C ASN A 97 23.04 -0.10 2.03
N CYS A 98 23.39 1.03 2.59
CA CYS A 98 22.43 2.06 2.92
C CYS A 98 22.84 3.43 2.40
N GLN A 99 21.84 4.31 2.23
CA GLN A 99 22.06 5.70 1.90
C GLN A 99 20.98 6.57 2.55
N LEU A 100 21.37 7.72 3.09
CA LEU A 100 20.45 8.71 3.61
C LEU A 100 20.24 9.80 2.56
N ILE A 101 18.96 10.18 2.33
CA ILE A 101 18.57 11.27 1.46
C ILE A 101 17.78 12.29 2.28
N LEU A 102 18.17 13.55 2.16
CA LEU A 102 17.52 14.69 2.82
C LEU A 102 16.81 15.52 1.75
N LYS A 103 15.55 15.84 1.97
CA LYS A 103 14.77 16.72 1.10
C LYS A 103 14.36 17.97 1.86
N TYR A 104 14.70 19.10 1.32
CA TYR A 104 14.35 20.41 1.86
C TYR A 104 13.02 20.90 1.30
N THR A 105 12.29 21.70 2.04
CA THR A 105 11.00 22.29 1.62
C THR A 105 11.13 23.22 0.44
N ASN A 106 12.32 23.75 0.16
CA ASN A 106 12.63 24.59 -1.01
C ASN A 106 12.87 23.78 -2.31
N GLY A 107 12.65 22.45 -2.28
CA GLY A 107 12.85 21.56 -3.43
C GLY A 107 14.27 21.02 -3.61
N GLN A 108 15.23 21.44 -2.81
CA GLN A 108 16.58 20.87 -2.81
C GLN A 108 16.60 19.47 -2.24
N SER A 109 17.43 18.60 -2.81
CA SER A 109 17.67 17.24 -2.30
C SER A 109 19.18 17.03 -2.12
N LEU A 110 19.54 16.44 -1.02
CA LEU A 110 20.92 16.17 -0.66
C LEU A 110 21.06 14.70 -0.27
N SER A 111 21.96 13.98 -0.93
CA SER A 111 22.31 12.61 -0.54
C SER A 111 23.52 12.63 0.38
N ALA A 112 23.41 11.94 1.50
CA ALA A 112 24.56 11.65 2.36
C ALA A 112 25.37 10.48 1.77
N HIS A 113 26.52 10.24 2.38
CA HIS A 113 27.40 9.15 2.00
C HIS A 113 26.73 7.78 2.14
N LYS A 114 27.17 6.82 1.34
CA LYS A 114 26.78 5.42 1.50
C LYS A 114 27.37 4.88 2.79
N PHE A 115 26.64 4.05 3.48
CA PHE A 115 27.04 3.40 4.71
C PHE A 115 26.54 1.97 4.76
N GLY A 116 27.08 1.17 5.65
CA GLY A 116 26.67 -0.22 5.80
C GLY A 116 26.77 -0.70 7.23
N PHE A 117 25.94 -1.65 7.58
CA PHE A 117 25.98 -2.39 8.83
C PHE A 117 25.64 -3.86 8.57
N GLU A 118 25.73 -4.68 9.59
CA GLU A 118 25.41 -6.10 9.49
C GLU A 118 24.40 -6.50 10.56
N ILE A 119 23.49 -7.39 10.20
CA ILE A 119 22.59 -8.06 11.13
C ILE A 119 23.03 -9.52 11.19
N SER A 120 23.48 -9.98 12.35
CA SER A 120 23.82 -11.36 12.58
C SER A 120 22.60 -12.17 13.00
N GLN A 121 22.48 -13.37 12.46
CA GLN A 121 21.46 -14.31 12.90
C GLN A 121 21.76 -14.76 14.33
N SER A 122 20.78 -14.66 15.21
CA SER A 122 20.87 -15.18 16.58
C SER A 122 20.89 -16.71 16.59
N LEU A 123 21.58 -17.30 17.55
CA LEU A 123 21.52 -18.75 17.78
C LEU A 123 20.10 -19.24 18.10
N ALA A 124 19.26 -18.39 18.69
CA ALA A 124 17.85 -18.68 18.94
C ALA A 124 17.02 -18.80 17.67
N ASP A 125 17.48 -18.18 16.58
CA ASP A 125 16.77 -18.10 15.30
C ASP A 125 17.24 -19.15 14.27
N GLN A 126 18.10 -20.06 14.65
CA GLN A 126 18.60 -21.12 13.76
C GLN A 126 17.50 -22.08 13.26
N ASN A 127 16.32 -22.05 13.86
CA ASN A 127 15.15 -22.80 13.44
C ASN A 127 14.08 -21.93 12.77
N ILE A 128 14.38 -20.64 12.48
CA ILE A 128 13.46 -19.83 11.70
C ILE A 128 13.47 -20.38 10.27
N ALA A 129 12.31 -20.82 9.83
CA ALA A 129 12.08 -21.26 8.47
C ALA A 129 12.55 -20.20 7.48
N PRO A 130 13.12 -20.61 6.33
CA PRO A 130 13.61 -19.65 5.35
C PRO A 130 12.53 -18.67 4.93
N LEU A 131 12.92 -17.48 4.50
CA LEU A 131 12.07 -16.39 3.98
C LEU A 131 10.91 -16.82 3.06
N ALA A 132 10.95 -18.04 2.52
CA ALA A 132 9.88 -18.64 1.73
C ALA A 132 8.54 -18.77 2.49
N GLU A 133 8.55 -19.05 3.82
CA GLU A 133 7.31 -19.16 4.59
C GLU A 133 6.67 -17.80 4.85
N TYR A 134 7.48 -16.76 5.05
CA TYR A 134 6.94 -15.40 5.22
C TYR A 134 6.25 -14.88 3.95
N TYR A 135 6.78 -15.25 2.76
CA TYR A 135 6.11 -14.95 1.49
C TYR A 135 4.86 -15.82 1.27
N VAL A 136 4.79 -17.01 1.86
CA VAL A 136 3.63 -17.91 1.75
C VAL A 136 2.45 -17.35 2.54
N ASP A 137 2.67 -16.86 3.76
CA ASP A 137 1.60 -16.28 4.59
C ASP A 137 1.03 -15.00 3.95
N ASP A 138 1.90 -14.15 3.39
CA ASP A 138 1.48 -12.93 2.70
C ASP A 138 0.77 -13.27 1.37
N PHE A 139 1.22 -14.31 0.67
CA PHE A 139 0.59 -14.81 -0.54
C PHE A 139 -0.77 -15.47 -0.27
N GLU A 140 -0.89 -16.29 0.77
CA GLU A 140 -2.17 -16.92 1.16
C GLU A 140 -3.18 -15.87 1.66
N SER A 141 -2.72 -14.84 2.38
CA SER A 141 -3.54 -13.70 2.78
C SER A 141 -4.03 -12.90 1.59
N LEU A 142 -3.16 -12.63 0.61
CA LEU A 142 -3.51 -11.95 -0.64
C LEU A 142 -4.48 -12.79 -1.47
N LYS A 143 -4.25 -14.09 -1.58
CA LYS A 143 -5.13 -15.04 -2.27
C LYS A 143 -6.52 -15.10 -1.62
N ALA A 144 -6.59 -15.14 -0.29
CA ALA A 144 -7.86 -15.10 0.43
C ALA A 144 -8.63 -13.80 0.16
N LEU A 145 -7.94 -12.65 0.11
CA LEU A 145 -8.53 -11.36 -0.25
C LEU A 145 -9.07 -11.36 -1.67
N ILE A 146 -8.31 -11.88 -2.64
CA ILE A 146 -8.73 -11.97 -4.04
C ILE A 146 -9.96 -12.87 -4.19
N ILE A 147 -9.99 -14.01 -3.48
CA ILE A 147 -11.16 -14.91 -3.50
C ILE A 147 -12.38 -14.22 -2.92
N ALA A 148 -12.25 -13.52 -1.78
CA ALA A 148 -13.34 -12.78 -1.19
C ALA A 148 -13.90 -11.69 -2.11
N MET A 149 -13.04 -10.94 -2.80
CA MET A 149 -13.44 -9.95 -3.81
C MET A 149 -14.15 -10.59 -4.99
N TYR A 150 -13.66 -11.73 -5.49
CA TYR A 150 -14.30 -12.46 -6.59
C TYR A 150 -15.70 -12.97 -6.21
N ASP A 151 -15.86 -13.51 -4.99
CA ASP A 151 -17.15 -13.97 -4.49
C ASP A 151 -18.15 -12.82 -4.34
N GLU A 152 -17.70 -11.64 -3.89
CA GLU A 152 -18.52 -10.44 -3.80
C GLU A 152 -18.96 -9.94 -5.19
N GLU A 153 -18.04 -9.87 -6.16
CA GLU A 153 -18.36 -9.49 -7.55
C GLU A 153 -19.32 -10.49 -8.21
N THR A 154 -19.17 -11.78 -7.95
CA THR A 154 -20.04 -12.82 -8.48
C THR A 154 -21.47 -12.67 -7.91
N ALA A 155 -21.58 -12.41 -6.61
CA ALA A 155 -22.87 -12.15 -5.97
C ALA A 155 -23.56 -10.90 -6.54
N MET A 156 -22.82 -9.82 -6.78
CA MET A 156 -23.34 -8.61 -7.44
C MET A 156 -23.82 -8.89 -8.87
N LEU A 157 -23.07 -9.70 -9.64
CA LEU A 157 -23.48 -10.11 -10.99
C LEU A 157 -24.75 -10.94 -10.98
N ASP A 158 -24.91 -11.86 -10.03
CA ASP A 158 -26.13 -12.67 -9.92
C ASP A 158 -27.34 -11.84 -9.49
N GLU A 159 -27.16 -10.86 -8.59
CA GLU A 159 -28.21 -9.89 -8.26
C GLU A 159 -28.60 -9.05 -9.48
N LEU A 160 -27.64 -8.60 -10.28
CA LEU A 160 -27.88 -7.84 -11.50
C LEU A 160 -28.64 -8.68 -12.52
N LYS A 161 -28.25 -9.94 -12.75
CA LYS A 161 -28.97 -10.88 -13.64
C LYS A 161 -30.40 -11.10 -13.16
N ALA A 162 -30.62 -11.24 -11.86
CA ALA A 162 -31.98 -11.37 -11.31
C ALA A 162 -32.82 -10.14 -11.63
N LYS A 163 -32.28 -8.94 -11.47
CA LYS A 163 -32.96 -7.67 -11.85
C LYS A 163 -33.24 -7.60 -13.34
N PHE A 164 -32.32 -8.06 -14.19
CA PHE A 164 -32.56 -8.12 -15.65
C PHE A 164 -33.65 -9.14 -16.03
N SER A 165 -33.72 -10.28 -15.36
CA SER A 165 -34.79 -11.26 -15.62
C SER A 165 -36.16 -10.74 -15.19
N ASP A 166 -36.24 -9.84 -14.21
CA ASP A 166 -37.47 -9.15 -13.85
C ASP A 166 -37.90 -8.10 -14.90
N LEU A 167 -36.91 -7.50 -15.61
CA LEU A 167 -37.21 -6.57 -16.72
C LEU A 167 -37.90 -7.25 -17.90
N ASP A 168 -37.63 -8.52 -18.17
CA ASP A 168 -38.32 -9.31 -19.20
C ASP A 168 -39.80 -9.53 -18.86
N ARG A 169 -40.21 -9.29 -17.61
CA ARG A 169 -41.60 -9.35 -17.14
C ARG A 169 -42.32 -8.00 -17.20
N ILE A 170 -41.54 -6.93 -17.41
CA ILE A 170 -42.11 -5.57 -17.56
C ILE A 170 -42.60 -5.45 -18.99
N GLU A 171 -43.88 -5.20 -19.15
CA GLU A 171 -44.50 -4.96 -20.45
C GLU A 171 -43.82 -3.77 -21.14
N THR A 172 -43.38 -3.96 -22.38
CA THR A 172 -42.83 -2.85 -23.16
C THR A 172 -43.89 -1.81 -23.46
N LYS A 173 -43.51 -0.57 -23.69
CA LYS A 173 -44.40 0.51 -24.04
C LYS A 173 -45.19 0.17 -25.32
N GLU A 174 -44.54 -0.49 -26.28
CA GLU A 174 -45.16 -0.99 -27.51
C GLU A 174 -46.23 -2.05 -27.22
N GLY A 175 -45.92 -3.03 -26.36
CA GLY A 175 -46.88 -4.08 -26.00
C GLY A 175 -48.09 -3.57 -25.25
N ALA A 176 -47.92 -2.56 -24.38
CA ALA A 176 -49.03 -1.89 -23.71
C ALA A 176 -49.89 -1.09 -24.71
N GLN A 177 -49.28 -0.44 -25.69
CA GLN A 177 -50.01 0.29 -26.74
C GLN A 177 -50.78 -0.67 -27.64
N GLU A 178 -50.20 -1.78 -28.10
CA GLU A 178 -50.89 -2.79 -28.90
C GLU A 178 -52.14 -3.36 -28.21
N LYS A 179 -52.03 -3.61 -26.88
CA LYS A 179 -53.21 -4.04 -26.09
C LYS A 179 -54.28 -2.98 -25.99
N ALA A 180 -53.89 -1.73 -25.84
CA ALA A 180 -54.81 -0.61 -25.79
C ALA A 180 -55.56 -0.42 -27.14
N ASP A 181 -54.80 -0.49 -28.24
CA ASP A 181 -55.36 -0.38 -29.60
C ASP A 181 -56.28 -1.55 -29.93
N ALA A 182 -55.93 -2.78 -29.52
CA ALA A 182 -56.81 -3.95 -29.68
C ALA A 182 -58.12 -3.83 -28.85
N ALA A 183 -58.00 -3.30 -27.63
CA ALA A 183 -59.16 -3.08 -26.78
C ALA A 183 -60.11 -2.00 -27.39
N GLU A 184 -59.57 -0.92 -27.94
CA GLU A 184 -60.32 0.11 -28.64
C GLU A 184 -61.00 -0.44 -29.89
N ALA A 185 -60.32 -1.21 -30.71
CA ALA A 185 -60.85 -1.85 -31.88
C ALA A 185 -62.04 -2.79 -31.55
N ASN A 186 -61.86 -3.60 -30.51
CA ASN A 186 -62.94 -4.50 -30.05
C ASN A 186 -64.15 -3.73 -29.51
N ALA A 187 -63.94 -2.64 -28.79
CA ALA A 187 -65.02 -1.81 -28.29
C ALA A 187 -65.76 -1.13 -29.43
N LYS A 188 -65.08 -0.63 -30.47
CA LYS A 188 -65.70 -0.08 -31.67
C LYS A 188 -66.48 -1.13 -32.41
N ALA A 189 -65.94 -2.32 -32.66
CA ALA A 189 -66.61 -3.42 -33.33
C ALA A 189 -67.93 -3.82 -32.60
N TYR A 190 -67.84 -3.92 -31.27
CA TYR A 190 -69.04 -4.22 -30.45
C TYR A 190 -70.10 -3.11 -30.55
N THR A 191 -69.68 -1.85 -30.54
CA THR A 191 -70.54 -0.72 -30.67
C THR A 191 -71.27 -0.68 -32.05
N ASP A 192 -70.48 -0.90 -33.11
CA ASP A 192 -70.95 -0.91 -34.49
C ASP A 192 -71.90 -2.10 -34.72
N GLU A 193 -71.62 -3.27 -34.19
CA GLU A 193 -72.52 -4.43 -34.24
C GLU A 193 -73.83 -4.15 -33.48
N HIS A 194 -73.74 -3.49 -32.32
CA HIS A 194 -74.91 -3.14 -31.54
C HIS A 194 -75.75 -2.09 -32.25
N ALA A 195 -75.14 -1.08 -32.87
CA ALA A 195 -75.85 -0.06 -33.64
C ALA A 195 -76.53 -0.59 -34.92
N ALA A 196 -75.92 -1.66 -35.52
CA ALA A 196 -76.50 -2.30 -36.72
C ALA A 196 -77.68 -3.24 -36.46
N LYS A 197 -77.93 -3.56 -35.18
CA LYS A 197 -79.11 -4.42 -34.86
C LYS A 197 -80.39 -3.62 -34.98
N THR A 198 -81.25 -4.02 -35.92
CA THR A 198 -82.53 -3.38 -36.23
C THR A 198 -83.62 -3.65 -35.19
N ASP A 199 -83.38 -4.58 -34.26
CA ASP A 199 -84.26 -4.96 -33.15
C ASP A 199 -83.88 -4.29 -31.81
N ASN A 200 -82.98 -3.27 -31.86
CA ASN A 200 -82.51 -2.54 -30.68
C ASN A 200 -83.65 -1.69 -30.10
N PRO A 201 -84.08 -1.88 -28.83
CA PRO A 201 -85.19 -1.19 -28.20
C PRO A 201 -84.89 0.26 -27.75
N HIS A 202 -83.84 0.92 -28.24
CA HIS A 202 -83.53 2.29 -27.91
C HIS A 202 -83.93 3.28 -28.99
#